data_935ab5f53acf54a2684b169082df6aed
#
_entry.id   935ab5f53acf54a2684b169082df6aed
#
_cell.length_a   1.000
_cell.length_b   1.000
_cell.length_c   1.000
_cell.angle_alpha   90.00
_cell.angle_beta   90.00
_cell.angle_gamma   90.00
#
_symmetry.space_group_name_H-M   'P 1'
#
loop_
_entity.id
_entity.type
_entity.pdbx_description
1 polymer ?
#
loop_
_entity_poly.entity_id
_entity_poly.type
_entity_poly.pdbx_seq_one_letter_code
_entity_poly.pdbx_strand_id
1 'polypeptide(L)'
;MAADDDREGEAIAWHCGDILKVDFNNDNRIIFREITKTAILKALQNPSKLNMNEVNAQKARSVIDLLIGYKLSPCLWANISIETKKGLSAGRVQSALLKLLYDKEKDIKGFESEYTFDIQGKFKDLKEKSEFTFKKSCTDEPDEDYIKDLFKKYSDDRLFKVIANKTSEEKKYPDKPFITSSLQQAAQKSFGFNVKKTMDIAQKLYENGKITYMRTDSTIVSEDFQTLLNGKITDDFGEEYYNAPQVKKVKGSQEAHECVRPTSLSELEPDKFDREDIKLFNLIYDRTIKSHMKPAIFTVNSIKLTNSNTNDIGYFSTKQKETKFQGFL
;
A
#
# COMPACT_ATOMS: atom_id res chain seq x y z
N MET A 1 -19.99 4.52 27.47
CA MET A 1 -20.24 4.81 26.04
C MET A 1 -19.23 4.06 25.22
N ALA A 2 -19.68 3.22 24.29
CA ALA A 2 -18.86 2.42 23.37
C ALA A 2 -19.15 2.90 21.95
N ALA A 3 -18.17 3.38 21.25
CA ALA A 3 -18.23 3.76 19.84
C ALA A 3 -16.84 3.51 19.24
N ASP A 4 -16.72 3.58 17.93
CA ASP A 4 -15.46 3.35 17.22
C ASP A 4 -14.34 4.29 17.70
N ASP A 5 -13.08 3.83 17.55
CA ASP A 5 -11.89 4.59 17.97
C ASP A 5 -11.50 5.60 16.86
N ASP A 6 -12.42 6.55 16.56
CA ASP A 6 -12.17 7.65 15.65
C ASP A 6 -12.95 8.91 16.07
N ARG A 7 -12.74 10.04 15.38
CA ARG A 7 -13.40 11.33 15.69
C ARG A 7 -14.90 11.26 15.55
N GLU A 8 -15.39 10.50 14.59
CA GLU A 8 -16.81 10.28 14.37
C GLU A 8 -17.42 9.50 15.54
N GLY A 9 -16.72 8.44 16.01
CA GLY A 9 -17.10 7.66 17.20
C GLY A 9 -17.10 8.49 18.49
N GLU A 10 -16.09 9.36 18.69
CA GLU A 10 -16.08 10.29 19.82
C GLU A 10 -17.25 11.28 19.79
N ALA A 11 -17.59 11.82 18.62
CA ALA A 11 -18.74 12.69 18.49
C ALA A 11 -20.06 11.95 18.71
N ILE A 12 -20.21 10.70 18.26
CA ILE A 12 -21.38 9.85 18.52
C ILE A 12 -21.51 9.60 20.02
N ALA A 13 -20.41 9.23 20.70
CA ALA A 13 -20.37 9.02 22.14
C ALA A 13 -20.80 10.30 22.89
N TRP A 14 -20.30 11.47 22.45
CA TRP A 14 -20.70 12.76 23.02
C TRP A 14 -22.20 13.04 22.84
N HIS A 15 -22.75 12.88 21.61
CA HIS A 15 -24.17 13.10 21.36
C HIS A 15 -25.07 12.17 22.18
N CYS A 16 -24.72 10.89 22.26
CA CYS A 16 -25.44 9.92 23.10
C CYS A 16 -25.39 10.33 24.57
N GLY A 17 -24.22 10.72 25.06
CA GLY A 17 -24.05 11.16 26.44
C GLY A 17 -24.81 12.45 26.77
N ASP A 18 -24.86 13.41 25.83
CA ASP A 18 -25.63 14.65 26.01
C ASP A 18 -27.15 14.40 26.07
N ILE A 19 -27.67 13.51 25.22
CA ILE A 19 -29.09 13.12 25.23
C ILE A 19 -29.44 12.38 26.54
N LEU A 20 -28.56 11.48 27.00
CA LEU A 20 -28.74 10.68 28.21
C LEU A 20 -28.36 11.44 29.48
N LYS A 21 -27.90 12.70 29.36
CA LYS A 21 -27.45 13.55 30.47
C LYS A 21 -26.33 12.88 31.34
N VAL A 22 -25.40 12.23 30.66
CA VAL A 22 -24.23 11.62 31.29
C VAL A 22 -23.23 12.70 31.70
N ASP A 23 -22.65 12.58 32.88
CA ASP A 23 -21.57 13.47 33.31
C ASP A 23 -20.27 13.11 32.60
N PHE A 24 -19.81 13.97 31.73
CA PHE A 24 -18.57 13.78 30.95
C PHE A 24 -17.26 13.95 31.77
N ASN A 25 -17.35 14.36 33.05
CA ASN A 25 -16.20 14.43 33.91
C ASN A 25 -15.77 13.01 34.41
N ASN A 26 -16.67 12.05 34.31
CA ASN A 26 -16.43 10.67 34.71
C ASN A 26 -15.84 9.84 33.56
N ASP A 27 -15.18 8.72 33.89
CA ASP A 27 -14.62 7.77 32.95
C ASP A 27 -15.71 6.87 32.37
N ASN A 28 -16.45 7.41 31.39
CA ASN A 28 -17.64 6.79 30.80
C ASN A 28 -17.40 6.28 29.38
N ARG A 29 -16.20 6.43 28.84
CA ARG A 29 -15.81 6.03 27.49
C ARG A 29 -15.02 4.72 27.54
N ILE A 30 -15.42 3.73 26.75
CA ILE A 30 -14.64 2.52 26.52
C ILE A 30 -14.22 2.48 25.05
N ILE A 31 -12.94 2.19 24.81
CA ILE A 31 -12.32 2.16 23.51
C ILE A 31 -11.77 0.76 23.25
N PHE A 32 -12.13 0.17 22.12
CA PHE A 32 -11.58 -1.10 21.65
C PHE A 32 -11.42 -1.04 20.13
N ARG A 33 -10.41 -1.73 19.62
CA ARG A 33 -10.05 -1.73 18.18
C ARG A 33 -10.41 -3.03 17.48
N GLU A 34 -10.93 -3.98 18.23
CA GLU A 34 -11.45 -5.26 17.76
C GLU A 34 -12.64 -5.68 18.60
N ILE A 35 -13.64 -6.27 17.96
CA ILE A 35 -14.86 -6.74 18.64
C ILE A 35 -14.65 -8.18 19.07
N THR A 36 -13.75 -8.35 20.06
CA THR A 36 -13.48 -9.65 20.70
C THR A 36 -13.87 -9.59 22.17
N LYS A 37 -14.23 -10.75 22.74
CA LYS A 37 -14.58 -10.84 24.16
C LYS A 37 -13.46 -10.29 25.06
N THR A 38 -12.22 -10.61 24.72
CA THR A 38 -11.03 -10.21 25.48
C THR A 38 -10.83 -8.70 25.43
N ALA A 39 -10.89 -8.10 24.24
CA ALA A 39 -10.71 -6.67 24.05
C ALA A 39 -11.82 -5.87 24.75
N ILE A 40 -13.08 -6.31 24.63
CA ILE A 40 -14.23 -5.66 25.29
C ILE A 40 -14.10 -5.73 26.81
N LEU A 41 -13.76 -6.89 27.39
CA LEU A 41 -13.59 -7.02 28.83
C LEU A 41 -12.42 -6.17 29.36
N LYS A 42 -11.31 -6.12 28.62
CA LYS A 42 -10.17 -5.26 28.94
C LYS A 42 -10.55 -3.77 28.90
N ALA A 43 -11.33 -3.35 27.91
CA ALA A 43 -11.81 -1.98 27.78
C ALA A 43 -12.80 -1.59 28.90
N LEU A 44 -13.66 -2.52 29.32
CA LEU A 44 -14.58 -2.30 30.46
C LEU A 44 -13.85 -2.12 31.78
N GLN A 45 -12.69 -2.76 31.95
CA GLN A 45 -11.87 -2.60 33.16
C GLN A 45 -11.05 -1.30 33.18
N ASN A 46 -10.87 -0.67 32.01
CA ASN A 46 -10.06 0.53 31.82
C ASN A 46 -10.84 1.61 31.07
N PRO A 47 -11.96 2.11 31.61
CA PRO A 47 -12.70 3.18 30.98
C PRO A 47 -11.88 4.47 31.00
N SER A 48 -12.15 5.35 30.06
CA SER A 48 -11.50 6.65 29.89
C SER A 48 -12.52 7.79 29.90
N LYS A 49 -12.03 9.01 29.96
CA LYS A 49 -12.83 10.20 29.70
C LYS A 49 -13.04 10.39 28.21
N LEU A 50 -14.15 10.99 27.87
CA LEU A 50 -14.42 11.43 26.50
C LEU A 50 -13.39 12.48 26.07
N ASN A 51 -12.83 12.34 24.88
CA ASN A 51 -11.86 13.29 24.33
C ASN A 51 -12.58 14.47 23.65
N MET A 52 -12.81 15.55 24.39
CA MET A 52 -13.48 16.75 23.88
C MET A 52 -12.74 17.42 22.73
N ASN A 53 -11.41 17.22 22.58
CA ASN A 53 -10.68 17.77 21.45
C ASN A 53 -11.08 17.06 20.14
N GLU A 54 -11.22 15.73 20.16
CA GLU A 54 -11.70 14.96 19.02
C GLU A 54 -13.18 15.29 18.68
N VAL A 55 -14.04 15.43 19.69
CA VAL A 55 -15.41 15.89 19.51
C VAL A 55 -15.45 17.27 18.84
N ASN A 56 -14.65 18.21 19.31
CA ASN A 56 -14.60 19.56 18.75
C ASN A 56 -14.01 19.58 17.35
N ALA A 57 -13.02 18.71 17.07
CA ALA A 57 -12.43 18.56 15.73
C ALA A 57 -13.48 18.03 14.74
N GLN A 58 -14.32 17.07 15.14
CA GLN A 58 -15.41 16.56 14.30
C GLN A 58 -16.48 17.64 14.05
N LYS A 59 -16.89 18.37 15.10
CA LYS A 59 -17.84 19.48 14.97
C LYS A 59 -17.32 20.60 14.05
N ALA A 60 -16.06 20.99 14.22
CA ALA A 60 -15.42 21.99 13.37
C ALA A 60 -15.39 21.53 11.90
N ARG A 61 -15.09 20.24 11.65
CA ARG A 61 -15.15 19.65 10.32
C ARG A 61 -16.56 19.78 9.71
N SER A 62 -17.60 19.41 10.45
CA SER A 62 -18.98 19.49 9.98
C SER A 62 -19.39 20.93 9.64
N VAL A 63 -19.01 21.89 10.48
CA VAL A 63 -19.27 23.32 10.23
C VAL A 63 -18.54 23.81 8.99
N ILE A 64 -17.27 23.46 8.82
CA ILE A 64 -16.48 23.85 7.64
C ILE A 64 -17.08 23.24 6.36
N ASP A 65 -17.48 21.98 6.37
CA ASP A 65 -18.10 21.33 5.21
C ASP A 65 -19.42 22.03 4.81
N LEU A 66 -20.23 22.43 5.79
CA LEU A 66 -21.45 23.25 5.55
C LEU A 66 -21.11 24.63 4.99
N LEU A 67 -20.18 25.35 5.59
CA LEU A 67 -19.78 26.68 5.15
C LEU A 67 -19.23 26.68 3.73
N ILE A 68 -18.36 25.73 3.39
CA ILE A 68 -17.83 25.57 2.03
C ILE A 68 -18.97 25.26 1.06
N GLY A 69 -19.82 24.30 1.37
CA GLY A 69 -20.94 23.92 0.52
C GLY A 69 -21.88 25.08 0.24
N TYR A 70 -22.36 25.77 1.29
CA TYR A 70 -23.36 26.83 1.16
C TYR A 70 -22.80 28.17 0.68
N LYS A 71 -21.53 28.48 0.92
CA LYS A 71 -20.93 29.76 0.51
C LYS A 71 -20.27 29.68 -0.87
N LEU A 72 -19.54 28.60 -1.16
CA LEU A 72 -18.75 28.51 -2.40
C LEU A 72 -19.54 27.91 -3.56
N SER A 73 -20.45 26.96 -3.34
CA SER A 73 -21.23 26.37 -4.44
C SER A 73 -22.05 27.42 -5.20
N PRO A 74 -22.78 28.37 -4.55
CA PRO A 74 -23.45 29.44 -5.26
C PRO A 74 -22.54 30.35 -6.08
N CYS A 75 -21.30 30.60 -5.60
CA CYS A 75 -20.30 31.34 -6.37
C CYS A 75 -19.92 30.64 -7.67
N LEU A 76 -19.82 29.31 -7.64
CA LEU A 76 -19.56 28.51 -8.85
C LEU A 76 -20.75 28.59 -9.81
N TRP A 77 -21.99 28.58 -9.32
CA TRP A 77 -23.16 28.68 -10.16
C TRP A 77 -23.25 30.04 -10.84
N ALA A 78 -22.94 31.12 -10.12
CA ALA A 78 -22.99 32.46 -10.65
C ALA A 78 -21.90 32.78 -11.68
N ASN A 79 -20.72 32.19 -11.54
CA ASN A 79 -19.57 32.59 -12.33
C ASN A 79 -19.10 31.55 -13.39
N ILE A 80 -19.46 30.27 -13.24
CA ILE A 80 -18.93 29.22 -14.11
C ILE A 80 -20.02 28.46 -14.87
N SER A 81 -21.19 28.24 -14.26
CA SER A 81 -22.21 27.34 -14.79
C SER A 81 -23.50 28.05 -15.14
N ILE A 82 -23.54 28.75 -16.27
CA ILE A 82 -24.79 29.30 -16.81
C ILE A 82 -25.56 28.22 -17.61
N GLU A 83 -24.89 27.19 -18.13
CA GLU A 83 -25.49 26.26 -19.09
C GLU A 83 -25.74 24.84 -18.56
N THR A 84 -25.21 24.46 -17.42
CA THR A 84 -25.39 23.07 -16.89
C THR A 84 -26.62 23.02 -15.97
N LYS A 85 -27.62 22.21 -16.33
CA LYS A 85 -28.83 21.94 -15.50
C LYS A 85 -28.50 21.28 -14.15
N LYS A 86 -27.28 20.87 -13.90
CA LYS A 86 -26.78 20.34 -12.62
C LYS A 86 -25.79 21.34 -12.04
N GLY A 87 -26.13 21.95 -10.92
CA GLY A 87 -25.26 22.89 -10.23
C GLY A 87 -23.91 22.26 -9.85
N LEU A 88 -22.83 23.01 -10.06
CA LEU A 88 -21.51 22.65 -9.56
C LEU A 88 -21.50 22.69 -8.03
N SER A 89 -20.71 21.88 -7.39
CA SER A 89 -20.55 21.91 -5.93
C SER A 89 -19.08 22.06 -5.53
N ALA A 90 -18.86 22.86 -4.50
CA ALA A 90 -17.58 22.96 -3.80
C ALA A 90 -17.65 22.14 -2.50
N GLY A 91 -16.57 21.47 -2.18
CA GLY A 91 -16.43 20.72 -0.94
C GLY A 91 -14.97 20.53 -0.58
N ARG A 92 -14.68 20.47 0.70
CA ARG A 92 -13.33 20.38 1.25
C ARG A 92 -12.50 19.25 0.61
N VAL A 93 -13.07 18.06 0.48
CA VAL A 93 -12.38 16.89 -0.09
C VAL A 93 -12.39 16.94 -1.62
N GLN A 94 -13.56 17.17 -2.21
CA GLN A 94 -13.69 17.14 -3.68
C GLN A 94 -12.89 18.24 -4.38
N SER A 95 -12.82 19.46 -3.80
CA SER A 95 -12.06 20.56 -4.38
C SER A 95 -10.54 20.32 -4.26
N ALA A 96 -10.08 19.75 -3.15
CA ALA A 96 -8.68 19.35 -2.99
C ALA A 96 -8.29 18.24 -3.97
N LEU A 97 -9.15 17.22 -4.16
CA LEU A 97 -8.90 16.16 -5.13
C LEU A 97 -8.88 16.71 -6.56
N LEU A 98 -9.83 17.59 -6.92
CA LEU A 98 -9.86 18.22 -8.23
C LEU A 98 -8.58 19.01 -8.52
N LYS A 99 -8.02 19.71 -7.53
CA LYS A 99 -6.74 20.42 -7.65
C LYS A 99 -5.61 19.45 -7.98
N LEU A 100 -5.52 18.31 -7.29
CA LEU A 100 -4.49 17.29 -7.55
C LEU A 100 -4.63 16.69 -8.97
N LEU A 101 -5.86 16.42 -9.40
CA LEU A 101 -6.14 15.91 -10.74
C LEU A 101 -5.78 16.94 -11.82
N TYR A 102 -6.10 18.21 -11.59
CA TYR A 102 -5.75 19.30 -12.50
C TYR A 102 -4.23 19.46 -12.63
N ASP A 103 -3.51 19.47 -11.51
CA ASP A 103 -2.05 19.57 -11.53
C ASP A 103 -1.43 18.39 -12.28
N LYS A 104 -1.92 17.18 -12.04
CA LYS A 104 -1.45 15.99 -12.76
C LYS A 104 -1.75 16.05 -14.27
N GLU A 105 -2.94 16.51 -14.64
CA GLU A 105 -3.31 16.71 -16.06
C GLU A 105 -2.41 17.76 -16.72
N LYS A 106 -2.05 18.82 -16.00
CA LYS A 106 -1.10 19.83 -16.49
C LYS A 106 0.28 19.22 -16.72
N ASP A 107 0.76 18.38 -15.79
CA ASP A 107 2.03 17.67 -15.95
C ASP A 107 2.00 16.74 -17.19
N ILE A 108 0.89 16.01 -17.37
CA ILE A 108 0.72 15.11 -18.54
C ILE A 108 0.73 15.91 -19.86
N LYS A 109 0.04 17.05 -19.90
CA LYS A 109 0.00 17.91 -21.10
C LYS A 109 1.32 18.61 -21.40
N GLY A 110 2.11 18.90 -20.36
CA GLY A 110 3.43 19.48 -20.50
C GLY A 110 4.55 18.45 -20.68
N PHE A 111 4.23 17.16 -20.66
CA PHE A 111 5.22 16.11 -20.80
C PHE A 111 5.64 15.94 -22.25
N GLU A 112 6.90 16.17 -22.53
CA GLU A 112 7.54 15.86 -23.80
C GLU A 112 8.04 14.40 -23.74
N SER A 113 7.54 13.57 -24.65
CA SER A 113 7.93 12.15 -24.68
C SER A 113 9.32 12.00 -25.26
N GLU A 114 10.21 11.40 -24.48
CA GLU A 114 11.52 10.94 -24.96
C GLU A 114 11.42 9.47 -25.37
N TYR A 115 12.05 9.13 -26.49
CA TYR A 115 12.11 7.75 -26.95
C TYR A 115 13.45 7.12 -26.51
N THR A 116 13.36 5.94 -25.91
CA THR A 116 14.52 5.11 -25.62
C THR A 116 14.44 3.82 -26.42
N PHE A 117 15.58 3.34 -26.90
CA PHE A 117 15.67 2.10 -27.67
C PHE A 117 16.45 1.06 -26.87
N ASP A 118 15.90 -0.14 -26.80
CA ASP A 118 16.59 -1.30 -26.24
C ASP A 118 17.05 -2.22 -27.37
N ILE A 119 18.36 -2.42 -27.49
CA ILE A 119 18.94 -3.41 -28.38
C ILE A 119 19.04 -4.73 -27.61
N GLN A 120 18.44 -5.79 -28.12
CA GLN A 120 18.54 -7.13 -27.56
C GLN A 120 19.46 -7.98 -28.41
N GLY A 121 20.45 -8.58 -27.78
CA GLY A 121 21.35 -9.56 -28.41
C GLY A 121 21.17 -10.93 -27.76
N LYS A 122 21.11 -11.99 -28.58
CA LYS A 122 21.21 -13.38 -28.14
C LYS A 122 22.65 -13.84 -28.33
N PHE A 123 23.26 -14.22 -27.23
CA PHE A 123 24.68 -14.64 -27.21
C PHE A 123 24.76 -16.10 -26.83
N LYS A 124 25.68 -16.80 -27.45
CA LYS A 124 25.91 -18.22 -27.23
C LYS A 124 27.28 -18.40 -26.57
N ASP A 125 27.34 -19.13 -25.47
CA ASP A 125 28.60 -19.55 -24.90
C ASP A 125 29.26 -20.58 -25.82
N LEU A 126 30.53 -20.36 -26.14
CA LEU A 126 31.26 -21.23 -27.05
C LEU A 126 31.60 -22.61 -26.45
N LYS A 127 31.65 -22.69 -25.11
CA LYS A 127 31.97 -23.91 -24.36
C LYS A 127 30.75 -24.71 -24.00
N GLU A 128 29.74 -24.05 -23.38
CA GLU A 128 28.57 -24.71 -22.82
C GLU A 128 27.38 -24.76 -23.76
N LYS A 129 27.45 -24.07 -24.91
CA LYS A 129 26.35 -23.90 -25.90
C LYS A 129 25.08 -23.29 -25.32
N SER A 130 25.17 -22.68 -24.14
CA SER A 130 24.05 -21.95 -23.47
C SER A 130 23.77 -20.66 -24.17
N GLU A 131 22.48 -20.31 -24.30
CA GLU A 131 22.05 -19.04 -24.91
C GLU A 131 21.63 -18.05 -23.81
N PHE A 132 22.12 -16.82 -23.92
CA PHE A 132 21.80 -15.74 -22.99
C PHE A 132 21.29 -14.53 -23.77
N THR A 133 20.26 -13.86 -23.23
CA THR A 133 19.76 -12.61 -23.78
C THR A 133 20.32 -11.45 -22.99
N PHE A 134 20.94 -10.53 -23.67
CA PHE A 134 21.46 -9.30 -23.09
C PHE A 134 20.75 -8.09 -23.69
N LYS A 135 20.70 -7.01 -22.93
CA LYS A 135 20.13 -5.74 -23.35
C LYS A 135 21.14 -4.61 -23.26
N LYS A 136 20.98 -3.67 -24.17
CA LYS A 136 21.65 -2.37 -24.14
C LYS A 136 20.60 -1.31 -24.37
N SER A 137 20.45 -0.39 -23.41
CA SER A 137 19.57 0.77 -23.54
C SER A 137 20.34 1.94 -24.14
N CYS A 138 19.72 2.60 -25.09
CA CYS A 138 20.19 3.81 -25.73
C CYS A 138 19.29 4.97 -25.32
N THR A 139 19.85 6.04 -24.78
CA THR A 139 19.12 7.20 -24.22
C THR A 139 18.94 8.35 -25.20
N ASP A 140 19.77 8.39 -26.24
CA ASP A 140 19.67 9.43 -27.27
C ASP A 140 18.74 8.95 -28.39
N GLU A 141 17.94 9.83 -28.98
CA GLU A 141 17.18 9.52 -30.18
C GLU A 141 18.16 9.18 -31.31
N PRO A 142 18.42 7.89 -31.58
CA PRO A 142 19.32 7.55 -32.67
C PRO A 142 18.58 7.75 -33.97
N ASP A 143 19.19 8.48 -34.89
CA ASP A 143 18.71 8.47 -36.24
C ASP A 143 18.88 7.07 -36.85
N GLU A 144 18.21 6.85 -37.96
CA GLU A 144 18.22 5.53 -38.63
C GLU A 144 19.63 5.12 -39.05
N ASP A 145 20.46 6.07 -39.42
CA ASP A 145 21.82 5.83 -39.88
C ASP A 145 22.75 5.45 -38.75
N TYR A 146 22.58 6.07 -37.57
CA TYR A 146 23.28 5.63 -36.32
C TYR A 146 22.96 4.18 -35.99
N ILE A 147 21.68 3.79 -36.05
CA ILE A 147 21.27 2.41 -35.78
C ILE A 147 21.89 1.44 -36.79
N LYS A 148 21.88 1.77 -38.10
CA LYS A 148 22.51 0.95 -39.15
C LYS A 148 24.00 0.79 -38.93
N ASP A 149 24.73 1.87 -38.63
CA ASP A 149 26.15 1.83 -38.30
C ASP A 149 26.45 0.98 -37.07
N LEU A 150 25.63 1.11 -36.06
CA LEU A 150 25.75 0.30 -34.83
C LEU A 150 25.58 -1.19 -35.13
N PHE A 151 24.55 -1.58 -35.89
CA PHE A 151 24.34 -2.97 -36.30
C PHE A 151 25.49 -3.50 -37.12
N LYS A 152 26.05 -2.67 -38.04
CA LYS A 152 27.21 -3.03 -38.84
C LYS A 152 28.42 -3.32 -37.95
N LYS A 153 28.73 -2.44 -37.01
CA LYS A 153 29.83 -2.64 -36.02
C LYS A 153 29.67 -3.92 -35.19
N TYR A 154 28.43 -4.30 -34.83
CA TYR A 154 28.18 -5.56 -34.12
C TYR A 154 28.25 -6.79 -35.07
N SER A 155 27.96 -6.62 -36.35
CA SER A 155 28.00 -7.72 -37.31
C SER A 155 29.40 -8.03 -37.82
N ASP A 156 30.28 -7.02 -37.89
CA ASP A 156 31.67 -7.15 -38.37
C ASP A 156 32.55 -7.91 -37.41
N ASP A 157 32.29 -7.78 -36.07
CA ASP A 157 32.96 -8.58 -35.07
C ASP A 157 31.90 -9.26 -34.18
N ARG A 158 31.72 -10.55 -34.38
CA ARG A 158 30.74 -11.39 -33.63
C ARG A 158 31.34 -12.01 -32.35
N LEU A 159 32.60 -11.73 -32.02
CA LEU A 159 33.24 -12.22 -30.83
C LEU A 159 33.07 -11.18 -29.70
N PHE A 160 32.25 -11.53 -28.72
CA PHE A 160 32.04 -10.73 -27.53
C PHE A 160 32.85 -11.26 -26.35
N LYS A 161 33.41 -10.34 -25.59
CA LYS A 161 34.17 -10.64 -24.38
C LYS A 161 33.40 -10.21 -23.14
N VAL A 162 33.46 -11.04 -22.11
CA VAL A 162 32.97 -10.66 -20.78
C VAL A 162 33.94 -9.64 -20.18
N ILE A 163 33.46 -8.41 -19.96
CA ILE A 163 34.26 -7.33 -19.36
C ILE A 163 34.02 -7.20 -17.86
N ALA A 164 32.88 -7.68 -17.39
CA ALA A 164 32.59 -7.74 -15.97
C ALA A 164 31.62 -8.89 -15.67
N ASN A 165 31.88 -9.57 -14.58
CA ASN A 165 31.00 -10.54 -13.95
C ASN A 165 30.98 -10.22 -12.45
N LYS A 166 29.87 -9.69 -11.95
CA LYS A 166 29.74 -9.28 -10.56
C LYS A 166 28.58 -9.98 -9.91
N THR A 167 28.87 -10.70 -8.84
CA THR A 167 27.85 -11.29 -7.97
C THR A 167 27.53 -10.33 -6.82
N SER A 168 26.25 -10.13 -6.57
CA SER A 168 25.73 -9.30 -5.47
C SER A 168 24.50 -9.94 -4.85
N GLU A 169 24.16 -9.54 -3.64
CA GLU A 169 22.89 -9.92 -3.01
C GLU A 169 21.86 -8.79 -3.16
N GLU A 170 20.65 -9.15 -3.52
CA GLU A 170 19.49 -8.23 -3.57
C GLU A 170 18.43 -8.75 -2.59
N LYS A 171 17.93 -7.86 -1.74
CA LYS A 171 16.85 -8.18 -0.80
C LYS A 171 15.53 -7.58 -1.28
N LYS A 172 14.49 -8.41 -1.31
CA LYS A 172 13.11 -7.94 -1.52
C LYS A 172 12.37 -8.02 -0.21
N TYR A 173 11.95 -6.86 0.30
CA TYR A 173 11.23 -6.76 1.56
C TYR A 173 9.72 -7.00 1.35
N PRO A 174 9.03 -7.57 2.35
CA PRO A 174 7.58 -7.65 2.31
C PRO A 174 6.97 -6.26 2.41
N ASP A 175 5.77 -6.14 1.89
CA ASP A 175 4.95 -4.93 2.10
C ASP A 175 4.54 -4.83 3.56
N LYS A 176 4.34 -3.60 4.03
CA LYS A 176 3.86 -3.33 5.40
C LYS A 176 2.44 -3.86 5.63
N PRO A 177 2.03 -4.06 6.91
CA PRO A 177 0.64 -4.32 7.25
C PRO A 177 -0.32 -3.31 6.61
N PHE A 178 -1.56 -3.71 6.38
CA PHE A 178 -2.53 -2.84 5.74
C PHE A 178 -2.95 -1.65 6.60
N ILE A 179 -3.01 -0.50 5.94
CA ILE A 179 -3.79 0.66 6.33
C ILE A 179 -5.00 0.77 5.41
N THR A 180 -5.98 1.62 5.71
CA THR A 180 -7.19 1.79 4.90
C THR A 180 -6.89 1.92 3.41
N SER A 181 -6.00 2.85 3.03
CA SER A 181 -5.71 3.13 1.62
C SER A 181 -5.00 1.98 0.90
N SER A 182 -4.05 1.31 1.55
CA SER A 182 -3.34 0.19 0.95
C SER A 182 -4.22 -1.06 0.84
N LEU A 183 -5.17 -1.28 1.77
CA LEU A 183 -6.17 -2.34 1.66
C LEU A 183 -7.07 -2.11 0.44
N GLN A 184 -7.58 -0.90 0.26
CA GLN A 184 -8.42 -0.54 -0.88
C GLN A 184 -7.71 -0.75 -2.21
N GLN A 185 -6.44 -0.31 -2.32
CA GLN A 185 -5.62 -0.51 -3.52
C GLN A 185 -5.35 -1.99 -3.81
N ALA A 186 -5.03 -2.77 -2.79
CA ALA A 186 -4.78 -4.19 -2.94
C ALA A 186 -6.05 -4.97 -3.34
N ALA A 187 -7.20 -4.66 -2.75
CA ALA A 187 -8.48 -5.26 -3.08
C ALA A 187 -8.91 -4.92 -4.52
N GLN A 188 -8.72 -3.66 -4.94
CA GLN A 188 -8.95 -3.24 -6.32
C GLN A 188 -8.06 -4.00 -7.30
N LYS A 189 -6.77 -4.11 -7.00
CA LYS A 189 -5.79 -4.78 -7.87
C LYS A 189 -6.04 -6.29 -7.98
N SER A 190 -6.39 -6.93 -6.86
CA SER A 190 -6.51 -8.40 -6.79
C SER A 190 -7.89 -8.91 -7.23
N PHE A 191 -8.95 -8.16 -6.95
CA PHE A 191 -10.34 -8.62 -7.10
C PHE A 191 -11.21 -7.66 -7.89
N GLY A 192 -10.75 -6.47 -8.28
CA GLY A 192 -11.54 -5.44 -8.92
C GLY A 192 -12.56 -4.76 -7.98
N PHE A 193 -12.42 -4.91 -6.67
CA PHE A 193 -13.34 -4.29 -5.71
C PHE A 193 -13.13 -2.78 -5.68
N ASN A 194 -14.21 -2.01 -5.87
CA ASN A 194 -14.14 -0.57 -5.68
C ASN A 194 -14.03 -0.22 -4.18
N VAL A 195 -13.69 1.04 -3.90
CA VAL A 195 -13.48 1.55 -2.54
C VAL A 195 -14.67 1.29 -1.63
N LYS A 196 -15.90 1.56 -2.11
CA LYS A 196 -17.12 1.36 -1.31
C LYS A 196 -17.29 -0.11 -0.93
N LYS A 197 -17.24 -1.01 -1.91
CA LYS A 197 -17.39 -2.46 -1.69
C LYS A 197 -16.34 -3.00 -0.73
N THR A 198 -15.08 -2.58 -0.90
CA THR A 198 -14.00 -2.98 0.02
C THR A 198 -14.30 -2.56 1.45
N MET A 199 -14.78 -1.33 1.64
CA MET A 199 -15.09 -0.83 2.99
C MET A 199 -16.36 -1.47 3.58
N ASP A 200 -17.38 -1.76 2.77
CA ASP A 200 -18.59 -2.44 3.23
C ASP A 200 -18.26 -3.88 3.72
N ILE A 201 -17.41 -4.60 3.00
CA ILE A 201 -16.93 -5.95 3.41
C ILE A 201 -16.05 -5.84 4.67
N ALA A 202 -15.11 -4.89 4.71
CA ALA A 202 -14.25 -4.69 5.86
C ALA A 202 -15.06 -4.34 7.13
N GLN A 203 -16.10 -3.51 7.00
CA GLN A 203 -17.04 -3.20 8.09
C GLN A 203 -17.75 -4.45 8.59
N LYS A 204 -18.28 -5.28 7.69
CA LYS A 204 -18.91 -6.56 8.03
C LYS A 204 -17.95 -7.49 8.78
N LEU A 205 -16.70 -7.60 8.33
CA LEU A 205 -15.66 -8.41 9.00
C LEU A 205 -15.34 -7.87 10.40
N TYR A 206 -15.22 -6.56 10.55
CA TYR A 206 -14.97 -5.91 11.83
C TYR A 206 -16.13 -6.13 12.82
N GLU A 207 -17.37 -5.88 12.40
CA GLU A 207 -18.57 -6.07 13.23
C GLU A 207 -18.74 -7.52 13.70
N ASN A 208 -18.26 -8.49 12.90
CA ASN A 208 -18.22 -9.91 13.26
C ASN A 208 -16.94 -10.29 14.04
N GLY A 209 -16.12 -9.32 14.44
CA GLY A 209 -14.93 -9.54 15.23
C GLY A 209 -13.83 -10.33 14.53
N LYS A 210 -13.76 -10.29 13.20
CA LYS A 210 -12.78 -11.06 12.41
C LYS A 210 -11.54 -10.27 12.07
N ILE A 211 -11.65 -8.93 11.97
CA ILE A 211 -10.51 -8.02 11.77
C ILE A 211 -10.55 -6.87 12.77
N THR A 212 -9.42 -6.18 12.90
CA THR A 212 -9.33 -4.90 13.62
C THR A 212 -10.05 -3.79 12.87
N TYR A 213 -10.26 -2.64 13.52
CA TYR A 213 -10.90 -1.49 12.93
C TYR A 213 -10.18 -1.04 11.65
N MET A 214 -10.93 -0.98 10.56
CA MET A 214 -10.37 -0.83 9.21
C MET A 214 -10.07 0.61 8.80
N ARG A 215 -10.54 1.62 9.57
CA ARG A 215 -10.22 3.03 9.31
C ARG A 215 -8.99 3.44 10.12
N THR A 216 -7.82 3.15 9.59
CA THR A 216 -6.54 3.42 10.24
C THR A 216 -5.48 3.82 9.21
N ASP A 217 -4.56 4.66 9.64
CA ASP A 217 -3.34 5.01 8.92
C ASP A 217 -2.08 4.39 9.58
N SER A 218 -2.28 3.61 10.65
CA SER A 218 -1.22 2.94 11.38
C SER A 218 -0.85 1.59 10.77
N THR A 219 0.43 1.26 10.78
CA THR A 219 0.97 -0.07 10.41
C THR A 219 1.43 -0.87 11.64
N ILE A 220 1.10 -0.39 12.83
CA ILE A 220 1.51 -1.01 14.11
C ILE A 220 0.67 -2.25 14.36
N VAL A 221 1.30 -3.28 14.89
CA VAL A 221 0.67 -4.50 15.40
C VAL A 221 0.95 -4.59 16.90
N SER A 222 -0.06 -4.92 17.71
CA SER A 222 0.11 -5.08 19.16
C SER A 222 1.12 -6.17 19.52
N GLU A 223 1.80 -6.02 20.65
CA GLU A 223 2.83 -6.96 21.12
C GLU A 223 2.24 -8.37 21.33
N ASP A 224 1.02 -8.43 21.89
CA ASP A 224 0.32 -9.71 22.09
C ASP A 224 0.11 -10.44 20.77
N PHE A 225 -0.31 -9.73 19.72
CA PHE A 225 -0.54 -10.33 18.42
C PHE A 225 0.77 -10.65 17.67
N GLN A 226 1.83 -9.85 17.87
CA GLN A 226 3.17 -10.17 17.35
C GLN A 226 3.69 -11.49 17.92
N THR A 227 3.41 -11.78 19.19
CA THR A 227 3.77 -13.06 19.82
C THR A 227 3.04 -14.24 19.15
N LEU A 228 1.74 -14.08 18.85
CA LEU A 228 0.98 -15.10 18.09
C LEU A 228 1.52 -15.29 16.68
N LEU A 229 1.86 -14.20 15.99
CA LEU A 229 2.46 -14.25 14.64
C LEU A 229 3.81 -14.95 14.65
N ASN A 230 4.64 -14.68 15.65
CA ASN A 230 5.93 -15.37 15.80
C ASN A 230 5.73 -16.88 15.93
N GLY A 231 4.85 -17.32 16.84
CA GLY A 231 4.51 -18.75 16.97
C GLY A 231 4.04 -19.35 15.64
N LYS A 232 3.06 -18.73 15.01
CA LYS A 232 2.49 -19.23 13.75
C LYS A 232 3.53 -19.32 12.61
N ILE A 233 4.35 -18.29 12.43
CA ILE A 233 5.38 -18.28 11.38
C ILE A 233 6.47 -19.31 11.69
N THR A 234 6.85 -19.44 12.95
CA THR A 234 7.84 -20.44 13.38
C THR A 234 7.34 -21.87 13.16
N ASP A 235 6.08 -22.13 13.49
CA ASP A 235 5.46 -23.46 13.33
C ASP A 235 5.29 -23.84 11.85
N ASP A 236 4.88 -22.87 11.01
CA ASP A 236 4.58 -23.15 9.59
C ASP A 236 5.85 -23.16 8.70
N PHE A 237 6.84 -22.28 9.00
CA PHE A 237 7.98 -22.02 8.09
C PHE A 237 9.36 -22.20 8.75
N GLY A 238 9.46 -22.09 10.06
CA GLY A 238 10.72 -22.14 10.81
C GLY A 238 11.10 -20.79 11.44
N GLU A 239 11.91 -20.83 12.49
CA GLU A 239 12.37 -19.61 13.22
C GLU A 239 13.11 -18.61 12.33
N GLU A 240 13.82 -19.10 11.33
CA GLU A 240 14.57 -18.24 10.41
C GLU A 240 13.69 -17.34 9.55
N TYR A 241 12.38 -17.61 9.44
CA TYR A 241 11.46 -16.80 8.63
C TYR A 241 10.87 -15.62 9.36
N TYR A 242 10.80 -15.66 10.70
CA TYR A 242 10.20 -14.56 11.46
C TYR A 242 11.09 -13.33 11.50
N ASN A 243 10.47 -12.16 11.35
CA ASN A 243 11.11 -10.84 11.50
C ASN A 243 10.08 -9.83 12.01
N ALA A 244 10.22 -9.42 13.27
CA ALA A 244 9.38 -8.34 13.79
C ALA A 244 9.61 -7.05 12.99
N PRO A 245 8.56 -6.44 12.41
CA PRO A 245 8.73 -5.20 11.69
C PRO A 245 9.18 -4.10 12.64
N GLN A 246 10.26 -3.40 12.27
CA GLN A 246 10.70 -2.22 13.01
C GLN A 246 9.70 -1.10 12.76
N VAL A 247 8.87 -0.82 13.74
CA VAL A 247 7.89 0.26 13.69
C VAL A 247 8.59 1.59 13.91
N LYS A 248 8.78 2.38 12.88
CA LYS A 248 9.13 3.79 13.04
C LYS A 248 7.84 4.55 13.36
N LYS A 249 7.74 5.11 14.55
CA LYS A 249 6.66 6.03 14.92
C LYS A 249 6.65 7.19 13.92
N VAL A 250 5.57 7.34 13.18
CA VAL A 250 5.39 8.48 12.26
C VAL A 250 4.90 9.65 13.10
N LYS A 251 5.63 10.77 13.11
CA LYS A 251 5.19 12.01 13.78
C LYS A 251 3.83 12.43 13.22
N GLY A 252 2.82 12.52 14.09
CA GLY A 252 1.47 13.00 13.73
C GLY A 252 0.46 11.89 13.36
N SER A 253 0.84 10.60 13.40
CA SER A 253 -0.15 9.52 13.41
C SER A 253 -0.88 9.54 14.76
N GLN A 254 -2.18 9.22 14.76
CA GLN A 254 -2.90 8.96 16.01
C GLN A 254 -2.21 7.75 16.66
N GLU A 255 -1.41 8.01 17.70
CA GLU A 255 -0.42 7.07 18.29
C GLU A 255 -1.01 5.75 18.84
N ALA A 256 -2.32 5.62 18.81
CA ALA A 256 -3.05 4.55 19.45
C ALA A 256 -3.61 3.48 18.50
N HIS A 257 -3.63 3.72 17.18
CA HIS A 257 -4.29 2.83 16.23
C HIS A 257 -3.39 1.66 15.81
N GLU A 258 -4.01 0.47 15.66
CA GLU A 258 -3.37 -0.68 15.03
C GLU A 258 -3.63 -0.69 13.51
N CYS A 259 -2.86 -1.50 12.79
CA CYS A 259 -3.10 -1.79 11.37
C CYS A 259 -4.38 -2.63 11.17
N VAL A 260 -4.82 -2.74 9.92
CA VAL A 260 -5.88 -3.70 9.56
C VAL A 260 -5.28 -5.10 9.55
N ARG A 261 -5.67 -5.93 10.51
CA ARG A 261 -5.21 -7.30 10.68
C ARG A 261 -6.36 -8.23 11.12
N PRO A 262 -6.23 -9.55 10.98
CA PRO A 262 -7.17 -10.47 11.57
C PRO A 262 -7.08 -10.39 13.12
N THR A 263 -8.16 -10.70 13.79
CA THR A 263 -8.21 -10.78 15.28
C THR A 263 -7.66 -12.10 15.80
N SER A 264 -7.67 -13.13 14.96
CA SER A 264 -7.10 -14.45 15.24
C SER A 264 -6.42 -15.01 14.00
N LEU A 265 -5.53 -15.96 14.18
CA LEU A 265 -4.84 -16.66 13.08
C LEU A 265 -5.60 -17.90 12.60
N SER A 266 -6.92 -17.91 12.76
CA SER A 266 -7.83 -18.95 12.28
C SER A 266 -8.46 -18.54 10.96
N GLU A 267 -8.79 -19.51 10.13
CA GLU A 267 -9.54 -19.28 8.91
C GLU A 267 -10.99 -18.83 9.21
N LEU A 268 -11.61 -18.14 8.26
CA LEU A 268 -13.04 -17.83 8.35
C LEU A 268 -13.88 -19.08 8.17
N GLU A 269 -15.02 -19.13 8.86
CA GLU A 269 -16.03 -20.17 8.72
C GLU A 269 -16.78 -19.96 7.38
N PRO A 270 -16.66 -20.86 6.38
CA PRO A 270 -17.23 -20.65 5.06
C PRO A 270 -18.75 -20.51 5.03
N ASP A 271 -19.42 -21.11 6.02
CA ASP A 271 -20.90 -21.10 6.10
C ASP A 271 -21.47 -19.74 6.60
N LYS A 272 -20.63 -18.90 7.19
CA LYS A 272 -21.04 -17.61 7.77
C LYS A 272 -20.69 -16.39 6.93
N PHE A 273 -19.82 -16.58 5.94
CA PHE A 273 -19.26 -15.48 5.16
C PHE A 273 -19.34 -15.76 3.66
N ASP A 274 -19.65 -14.72 2.90
CA ASP A 274 -19.71 -14.80 1.45
C ASP A 274 -18.31 -15.01 0.85
N ARG A 275 -18.26 -15.50 -0.39
CA ARG A 275 -17.01 -15.68 -1.12
C ARG A 275 -16.14 -14.43 -1.19
N GLU A 276 -16.78 -13.25 -1.22
CA GLU A 276 -16.08 -11.96 -1.29
C GLU A 276 -15.49 -11.54 0.07
N ASP A 277 -16.22 -11.85 1.16
CA ASP A 277 -15.74 -11.66 2.53
C ASP A 277 -14.47 -12.50 2.77
N ILE A 278 -14.52 -13.77 2.37
CA ILE A 278 -13.39 -14.70 2.49
C ILE A 278 -12.19 -14.22 1.68
N LYS A 279 -12.41 -13.70 0.46
CA LYS A 279 -11.31 -13.15 -0.35
C LYS A 279 -10.62 -11.96 0.31
N LEU A 280 -11.41 -11.03 0.85
CA LEU A 280 -10.85 -9.84 1.51
C LEU A 280 -10.14 -10.22 2.81
N PHE A 281 -10.73 -11.14 3.59
CA PHE A 281 -10.10 -11.64 4.80
C PHE A 281 -8.76 -12.32 4.51
N ASN A 282 -8.71 -13.22 3.53
CA ASN A 282 -7.48 -13.92 3.17
C ASN A 282 -6.41 -12.94 2.67
N LEU A 283 -6.79 -11.89 1.95
CA LEU A 283 -5.86 -10.84 1.54
C LEU A 283 -5.24 -10.12 2.77
N ILE A 284 -6.07 -9.83 3.79
CA ILE A 284 -5.62 -9.20 5.03
C ILE A 284 -4.73 -10.18 5.83
N TYR A 285 -5.14 -11.42 5.93
CA TYR A 285 -4.42 -12.48 6.62
C TYR A 285 -3.03 -12.71 6.02
N ASP A 286 -2.96 -12.94 4.72
CA ASP A 286 -1.69 -13.17 4.00
C ASP A 286 -0.74 -11.98 4.13
N ARG A 287 -1.26 -10.75 4.01
CA ARG A 287 -0.46 -9.54 4.20
C ARG A 287 0.09 -9.45 5.63
N THR A 288 -0.72 -9.79 6.61
CA THR A 288 -0.32 -9.75 8.02
C THR A 288 0.80 -10.73 8.31
N ILE A 289 0.68 -11.98 7.86
CA ILE A 289 1.74 -12.99 7.98
C ILE A 289 3.01 -12.53 7.26
N LYS A 290 2.90 -12.23 5.96
CA LYS A 290 4.05 -11.87 5.11
C LYS A 290 4.79 -10.63 5.61
N SER A 291 4.08 -9.66 6.16
CA SER A 291 4.70 -8.43 6.70
C SER A 291 5.60 -8.67 7.92
N HIS A 292 5.45 -9.82 8.59
CA HIS A 292 6.25 -10.25 9.74
C HIS A 292 7.27 -11.34 9.39
N MET A 293 7.49 -11.55 8.09
CA MET A 293 8.51 -12.48 7.60
C MET A 293 9.77 -11.75 7.14
N LYS A 294 10.89 -12.45 7.17
CA LYS A 294 12.16 -11.94 6.63
C LYS A 294 12.08 -11.67 5.13
N PRO A 295 12.88 -10.72 4.63
CA PRO A 295 12.95 -10.44 3.21
C PRO A 295 13.46 -11.65 2.43
N ALA A 296 12.98 -11.78 1.20
CA ALA A 296 13.57 -12.72 0.24
C ALA A 296 14.97 -12.23 -0.18
N ILE A 297 15.92 -13.14 -0.28
CA ILE A 297 17.30 -12.86 -0.67
C ILE A 297 17.60 -13.54 -1.99
N PHE A 298 18.08 -12.76 -2.94
CA PHE A 298 18.49 -13.23 -4.26
C PHE A 298 19.98 -13.06 -4.44
N THR A 299 20.63 -14.06 -5.01
CA THR A 299 21.95 -13.90 -5.62
C THR A 299 21.75 -13.34 -7.02
N VAL A 300 22.36 -12.21 -7.32
CA VAL A 300 22.25 -11.54 -8.62
C VAL A 300 23.61 -11.55 -9.28
N ASN A 301 23.73 -12.26 -10.40
CA ASN A 301 24.89 -12.25 -11.26
C ASN A 301 24.68 -11.24 -12.38
N SER A 302 25.45 -10.16 -12.36
CA SER A 302 25.44 -9.12 -13.39
C SER A 302 26.61 -9.33 -14.33
N ILE A 303 26.31 -9.66 -15.59
CA ILE A 303 27.32 -9.92 -16.61
C ILE A 303 27.26 -8.78 -17.65
N LYS A 304 28.44 -8.28 -18.03
CA LYS A 304 28.58 -7.27 -19.09
C LYS A 304 29.45 -7.82 -20.21
N LEU A 305 28.99 -7.58 -21.44
CA LEU A 305 29.67 -8.00 -22.67
C LEU A 305 29.95 -6.79 -23.56
N THR A 306 31.09 -6.84 -24.24
CA THR A 306 31.42 -5.92 -25.33
C THR A 306 32.21 -6.66 -26.41
N ASN A 307 32.31 -6.09 -27.61
CA ASN A 307 33.23 -6.52 -28.62
C ASN A 307 34.31 -5.43 -28.89
N SER A 308 35.35 -5.75 -29.67
CA SER A 308 36.46 -4.84 -29.94
C SER A 308 36.03 -3.55 -30.64
N ASN A 309 34.97 -3.61 -31.47
CA ASN A 309 34.50 -2.49 -32.32
C ASN A 309 33.52 -1.56 -31.57
N THR A 310 33.10 -1.92 -30.34
CA THR A 310 32.03 -1.20 -29.63
C THR A 310 32.39 -0.83 -28.19
N ASN A 311 33.65 -0.93 -27.82
CA ASN A 311 34.12 -0.56 -26.47
C ASN A 311 33.72 0.89 -26.10
N ASP A 312 33.77 1.81 -27.05
CA ASP A 312 33.46 3.24 -26.85
C ASP A 312 31.93 3.53 -26.89
N ILE A 313 31.13 2.57 -27.37
CA ILE A 313 29.67 2.76 -27.56
C ILE A 313 28.87 2.20 -26.37
N GLY A 314 29.53 1.41 -25.52
CA GLY A 314 28.92 0.83 -24.32
C GLY A 314 28.93 -0.71 -24.32
N TYR A 315 28.09 -1.31 -23.47
CA TYR A 315 28.10 -2.74 -23.25
C TYR A 315 26.69 -3.32 -23.24
N PHE A 316 26.58 -4.58 -23.61
CA PHE A 316 25.40 -5.37 -23.34
C PHE A 316 25.42 -5.89 -21.90
N SER A 317 24.30 -5.90 -21.22
CA SER A 317 24.20 -6.40 -19.86
C SER A 317 23.04 -7.36 -19.65
N THR A 318 23.24 -8.31 -18.76
CA THR A 318 22.17 -9.17 -18.25
C THR A 318 22.30 -9.31 -16.73
N LYS A 319 21.17 -9.58 -16.08
CA LYS A 319 21.11 -9.93 -14.67
C LYS A 319 20.40 -11.25 -14.53
N GLN A 320 21.08 -12.22 -13.97
CA GLN A 320 20.49 -13.50 -13.58
C GLN A 320 20.23 -13.46 -12.08
N LYS A 321 19.01 -13.81 -11.69
CA LYS A 321 18.61 -13.86 -10.28
C LYS A 321 18.30 -15.29 -9.89
N GLU A 322 18.93 -15.73 -8.82
CA GLU A 322 18.68 -17.01 -8.18
C GLU A 322 18.21 -16.78 -6.74
N THR A 323 17.18 -17.49 -6.32
CA THR A 323 16.65 -17.37 -4.96
C THR A 323 17.58 -18.08 -3.99
N LYS A 324 18.24 -17.32 -3.11
CA LYS A 324 19.08 -17.84 -2.03
C LYS A 324 18.26 -18.15 -0.77
N PHE A 325 17.31 -17.30 -0.45
CA PHE A 325 16.36 -17.47 0.66
C PHE A 325 14.98 -16.94 0.25
N GLN A 326 13.96 -17.77 0.38
CA GLN A 326 12.63 -17.48 -0.11
C GLN A 326 11.94 -16.36 0.69
N GLY A 327 12.14 -16.32 2.01
CA GLY A 327 11.53 -15.33 2.88
C GLY A 327 10.00 -15.33 2.78
N PHE A 328 9.41 -14.16 2.57
CA PHE A 328 7.97 -13.94 2.50
C PHE A 328 7.29 -14.33 1.16
N LEU A 329 8.02 -14.77 0.14
CA LEU A 329 7.51 -15.08 -1.21
C LEU A 329 6.62 -16.32 -1.27
#